data_647a4116f58e9a84d90e01fe6652ca4d
#
_entry.id   647a4116f58e9a84d90e01fe6652ca4d
#
_cell.length_a   1.000
_cell.length_b   1.000
_cell.length_c   1.000
_cell.angle_alpha   90.00
_cell.angle_beta   90.00
_cell.angle_gamma   90.00
#
_symmetry.space_group_name_H-M   'P 1'
#
loop_
_entity.id
_entity.type
_entity.pdbx_description
1 polymer ?
#
loop_
_entity_poly.entity_id
_entity_poly.type
_entity_poly.pdbx_seq_one_letter_code
_entity_poly.pdbx_strand_id
1 'polypeptide(L)'
;MRKRICILLFAAFALSGCSQSWDRADIASPPGGTGLMADGSIAEGPTAVSSISQLRSHDSAGVVAPFGAQGTAAAYEFQSGYKVGAGDRLTIRVAGEADLTADYLVDGSGNISLPYIQTVHIAGMTTPQVEKLITSRLRNGYLRDPKVSVQATALRPFFILGEVTTSGSFAYQSGITVQNAIAIAGGYSARADQGTVLITRKNVAGTETHRVPVTTQIYPGDIIYVRERWF
;
A
#
# COMPACT_ATOMS: atom_id res chain seq x y z
N MET A 1 -52.28 23.76 20.48
CA MET A 1 -53.32 23.37 19.48
C MET A 1 -52.70 23.49 18.09
N ARG A 2 -52.61 22.43 17.38
CA ARG A 2 -52.68 22.13 15.93
C ARG A 2 -51.69 21.01 15.57
N LYS A 3 -52.23 19.81 15.64
CA LYS A 3 -51.73 18.58 15.01
C LYS A 3 -51.72 18.77 13.51
N ARG A 4 -50.64 18.42 12.82
CA ARG A 4 -50.68 18.11 11.39
C ARG A 4 -50.03 16.73 11.20
N ILE A 5 -50.90 15.80 10.95
CA ILE A 5 -50.72 14.47 10.38
C ILE A 5 -50.20 14.65 8.95
N CYS A 6 -49.11 14.03 8.55
CA CYS A 6 -48.77 13.81 7.16
C CYS A 6 -48.54 12.33 6.92
N ILE A 7 -49.32 11.86 6.01
CA ILE A 7 -49.66 10.55 5.53
C ILE A 7 -48.50 9.86 4.85
N LEU A 8 -48.32 8.57 5.21
CA LEU A 8 -47.53 7.56 4.52
C LEU A 8 -48.01 7.38 3.06
N LEU A 9 -47.07 7.45 2.13
CA LEU A 9 -47.22 6.92 0.79
C LEU A 9 -46.19 5.82 0.59
N PHE A 10 -46.69 4.57 0.70
CA PHE A 10 -46.00 3.36 0.28
C PHE A 10 -46.01 3.31 -1.25
N ALA A 11 -44.86 3.40 -1.88
CA ALA A 11 -44.66 3.01 -3.26
C ALA A 11 -43.98 1.67 -3.31
N ALA A 12 -44.75 0.64 -3.63
CA ALA A 12 -44.25 -0.69 -3.94
C ALA A 12 -43.51 -0.65 -5.27
N PHE A 13 -42.22 -0.92 -5.27
CA PHE A 13 -41.43 -1.14 -6.47
C PHE A 13 -41.26 -2.64 -6.69
N ALA A 14 -41.85 -3.11 -7.79
CA ALA A 14 -41.83 -4.49 -8.21
C ALA A 14 -40.43 -4.92 -8.61
N LEU A 15 -39.97 -6.04 -8.04
CA LEU A 15 -38.76 -6.77 -8.45
C LEU A 15 -38.99 -7.43 -9.79
N SER A 16 -38.32 -6.95 -10.82
CA SER A 16 -38.07 -7.71 -12.05
C SER A 16 -36.73 -8.39 -11.92
N GLY A 17 -36.77 -9.69 -11.64
CA GLY A 17 -35.60 -10.55 -11.67
C GLY A 17 -35.09 -10.73 -13.12
N CYS A 18 -33.81 -10.41 -13.32
CA CYS A 18 -33.02 -10.91 -14.41
C CYS A 18 -31.94 -11.80 -13.82
N SER A 19 -32.20 -13.09 -13.80
CA SER A 19 -31.19 -14.13 -13.56
C SER A 19 -30.38 -14.29 -14.84
N GLN A 20 -29.17 -13.76 -14.88
CA GLN A 20 -28.19 -14.14 -15.88
C GLN A 20 -27.37 -15.31 -15.34
N SER A 21 -27.66 -16.48 -15.87
CA SER A 21 -26.85 -17.67 -15.74
C SER A 21 -25.52 -17.44 -16.48
N TRP A 22 -24.42 -17.46 -15.72
CA TRP A 22 -23.08 -17.54 -16.31
C TRP A 22 -22.80 -18.99 -16.67
N ASP A 23 -22.87 -19.30 -17.95
CA ASP A 23 -22.42 -20.58 -18.49
C ASP A 23 -20.92 -20.72 -18.27
N ARG A 24 -20.61 -21.84 -17.63
CA ARG A 24 -19.27 -22.32 -17.35
C ARG A 24 -18.63 -22.70 -18.69
N ALA A 25 -17.72 -21.90 -19.19
CA ALA A 25 -16.92 -22.26 -20.35
C ALA A 25 -15.98 -23.42 -19.97
N ASP A 26 -16.21 -24.54 -20.64
CA ASP A 26 -15.39 -25.76 -20.60
C ASP A 26 -13.94 -25.43 -20.97
N ILE A 27 -13.03 -25.66 -20.03
CA ILE A 27 -11.60 -25.68 -20.32
C ILE A 27 -11.30 -27.08 -20.91
N ALA A 28 -11.20 -27.15 -22.23
CA ALA A 28 -10.76 -28.31 -22.94
C ALA A 28 -9.32 -28.68 -22.56
N SER A 29 -9.16 -29.88 -22.04
CA SER A 29 -7.87 -30.54 -21.80
C SER A 29 -7.19 -30.85 -23.14
N PRO A 30 -5.88 -30.69 -23.30
CA PRO A 30 -5.17 -31.15 -24.47
C PRO A 30 -5.03 -32.68 -24.47
N PRO A 31 -5.05 -33.33 -25.66
CA PRO A 31 -5.03 -34.77 -25.78
C PRO A 31 -3.66 -35.36 -25.42
N GLY A 32 -3.69 -36.47 -24.70
CA GLY A 32 -2.55 -37.29 -24.35
C GLY A 32 -1.84 -37.87 -25.55
N GLY A 33 -0.53 -37.69 -25.58
CA GLY A 33 0.37 -38.41 -26.47
C GLY A 33 0.93 -39.63 -25.74
N THR A 34 0.42 -40.78 -26.04
CA THR A 34 1.02 -42.08 -25.73
C THR A 34 2.21 -42.32 -26.63
N GLY A 35 3.37 -42.55 -26.06
CA GLY A 35 4.55 -43.07 -26.76
C GLY A 35 5.28 -44.03 -25.84
N LEU A 36 4.96 -45.31 -26.02
CA LEU A 36 5.70 -46.49 -25.53
C LEU A 36 7.01 -46.63 -26.28
N MET A 37 8.01 -47.18 -25.58
CA MET A 37 9.03 -48.19 -25.91
C MET A 37 10.25 -47.92 -25.03
N ALA A 38 10.50 -48.70 -24.02
CA ALA A 38 11.24 -49.96 -23.97
C ALA A 38 12.62 -49.86 -24.65
N ASP A 39 13.68 -49.85 -23.92
CA ASP A 39 14.63 -50.93 -23.80
C ASP A 39 15.79 -50.54 -22.87
N GLY A 40 16.15 -51.49 -22.05
CA GLY A 40 17.22 -51.41 -21.11
C GLY A 40 18.59 -51.58 -21.74
N SER A 41 19.56 -50.94 -21.15
CA SER A 41 20.86 -51.58 -20.97
C SER A 41 21.67 -50.81 -19.93
N ILE A 42 22.07 -51.56 -18.95
CA ILE A 42 23.01 -51.23 -17.90
C ILE A 42 24.43 -51.22 -18.53
N ALA A 43 25.18 -50.15 -18.28
CA ALA A 43 26.63 -50.21 -18.45
C ALA A 43 27.28 -49.55 -17.24
N GLU A 44 27.84 -50.40 -16.39
CA GLU A 44 28.75 -50.04 -15.32
C GLU A 44 30.15 -49.61 -15.84
N GLY A 45 30.76 -48.64 -15.12
CA GLY A 45 32.14 -48.49 -14.87
C GLY A 45 32.94 -47.41 -15.62
N PRO A 46 34.08 -46.98 -15.15
CA PRO A 46 34.63 -47.11 -13.79
C PRO A 46 35.05 -45.77 -13.13
N THR A 47 35.26 -45.86 -11.84
CA THR A 47 36.01 -44.94 -10.93
C THR A 47 37.28 -44.35 -11.53
N ALA A 48 37.40 -43.03 -11.46
CA ALA A 48 38.71 -42.37 -11.41
C ALA A 48 38.63 -41.18 -10.44
N VAL A 49 39.16 -41.40 -9.29
CA VAL A 49 39.61 -40.37 -8.35
C VAL A 49 40.80 -39.64 -8.95
N SER A 50 40.76 -38.35 -9.06
CA SER A 50 41.98 -37.54 -9.07
C SER A 50 41.66 -36.11 -8.65
N SER A 51 42.23 -35.80 -7.50
CA SER A 51 42.53 -34.51 -6.91
C SER A 51 43.00 -33.46 -7.92
N ILE A 52 42.34 -32.32 -7.97
CA ILE A 52 42.97 -31.06 -8.32
C ILE A 52 42.54 -30.01 -7.29
N SER A 53 43.39 -29.91 -6.24
CA SER A 53 43.55 -28.70 -5.47
C SER A 53 44.24 -27.65 -6.36
N GLN A 54 43.84 -26.39 -6.18
CA GLN A 54 44.46 -25.17 -6.69
C GLN A 54 44.04 -24.71 -8.09
N LEU A 55 43.09 -23.81 -8.09
CA LEU A 55 43.16 -22.63 -8.96
C LEU A 55 42.49 -21.43 -8.27
N ARG A 56 43.32 -20.57 -7.78
CA ARG A 56 43.27 -19.11 -7.61
C ARG A 56 41.91 -18.43 -7.82
N SER A 57 41.56 -17.75 -6.74
CA SER A 57 40.81 -16.51 -6.68
C SER A 57 41.03 -15.62 -7.89
N HIS A 58 39.98 -15.43 -8.70
CA HIS A 58 39.76 -14.23 -9.46
C HIS A 58 38.35 -13.74 -9.12
N ASP A 59 38.31 -12.63 -8.39
CA ASP A 59 37.18 -11.73 -8.25
C ASP A 59 36.52 -11.47 -9.59
N SER A 60 35.26 -11.69 -9.63
CA SER A 60 34.22 -11.02 -10.41
C SER A 60 33.00 -11.93 -10.52
N ALA A 61 32.47 -12.38 -9.42
CA ALA A 61 31.12 -12.91 -9.40
C ALA A 61 30.18 -11.72 -9.13
N GLY A 62 29.68 -11.13 -10.19
CA GLY A 62 28.44 -10.37 -10.14
C GLY A 62 27.37 -11.33 -9.61
N VAL A 63 27.13 -11.29 -8.30
CA VAL A 63 25.99 -11.94 -7.67
C VAL A 63 24.77 -11.23 -8.21
N VAL A 64 24.15 -11.81 -9.23
CA VAL A 64 22.79 -11.45 -9.63
C VAL A 64 21.90 -11.85 -8.46
N ALA A 65 21.64 -10.90 -7.57
CA ALA A 65 20.69 -11.08 -6.49
C ALA A 65 19.33 -11.47 -7.10
N PRO A 66 18.62 -12.45 -6.56
CA PRO A 66 17.32 -12.84 -7.06
C PRO A 66 16.37 -11.63 -6.98
N PHE A 67 15.72 -11.33 -8.09
CA PHE A 67 14.75 -10.26 -8.32
C PHE A 67 13.48 -10.49 -7.47
N GLY A 68 13.59 -10.54 -6.16
CA GLY A 68 12.43 -10.84 -5.31
C GLY A 68 12.51 -10.32 -3.88
N ALA A 69 13.66 -9.87 -3.41
CA ALA A 69 13.84 -9.54 -2.00
C ALA A 69 13.98 -8.04 -1.68
N GLN A 70 13.94 -7.16 -2.67
CA GLN A 70 14.19 -5.73 -2.45
C GLN A 70 12.94 -4.91 -2.12
N GLY A 71 11.73 -5.51 -2.24
CA GLY A 71 10.48 -4.80 -1.95
C GLY A 71 10.14 -4.66 -0.46
N THR A 72 10.68 -5.54 0.40
CA THR A 72 10.27 -5.59 1.81
C THR A 72 11.07 -4.66 2.71
N ALA A 73 12.36 -4.51 2.51
CA ALA A 73 13.19 -3.66 3.37
C ALA A 73 12.88 -2.16 3.21
N ALA A 74 12.73 -1.70 1.96
CA ALA A 74 12.34 -0.30 1.69
C ALA A 74 10.93 0.04 2.18
N ALA A 75 10.00 -0.92 2.14
CA ALA A 75 8.66 -0.74 2.70
C ALA A 75 8.69 -0.65 4.24
N TYR A 76 9.57 -1.38 4.91
CA TYR A 76 9.73 -1.31 6.37
C TYR A 76 10.41 -0.02 6.82
N GLU A 77 11.42 0.46 6.11
CA GLU A 77 12.08 1.74 6.43
C GLU A 77 11.13 2.93 6.24
N PHE A 78 10.29 2.91 5.20
CA PHE A 78 9.27 3.92 5.00
C PHE A 78 8.25 3.94 6.13
N GLN A 79 7.79 2.78 6.61
CA GLN A 79 6.83 2.68 7.70
C GLN A 79 7.38 3.18 9.04
N SER A 80 8.69 3.06 9.27
CA SER A 80 9.32 3.54 10.51
C SER A 80 9.40 5.07 10.59
N GLY A 81 9.44 5.76 9.45
CA GLY A 81 9.50 7.23 9.38
C GLY A 81 8.16 7.92 9.11
N TYR A 82 7.15 7.19 8.62
CA TYR A 82 5.85 7.76 8.31
C TYR A 82 5.05 8.10 9.56
N LYS A 83 4.45 9.29 9.59
CA LYS A 83 3.54 9.75 10.65
C LYS A 83 2.10 9.62 10.21
N VAL A 84 1.35 8.84 10.95
CA VAL A 84 -0.08 8.62 10.75
C VAL A 84 -0.84 9.95 10.80
N GLY A 85 -1.82 10.10 9.93
CA GLY A 85 -2.66 11.29 9.89
C GLY A 85 -4.12 10.96 9.62
N ALA A 86 -4.96 11.99 9.70
CA ALA A 86 -6.38 11.85 9.43
C ALA A 86 -6.64 11.34 8.01
N GLY A 87 -7.53 10.36 7.86
CA GLY A 87 -7.86 9.71 6.60
C GLY A 87 -7.02 8.48 6.25
N ASP A 88 -5.97 8.17 7.05
CA ASP A 88 -5.23 6.93 6.89
C ASP A 88 -6.03 5.73 7.40
N ARG A 89 -5.82 4.57 6.78
CA ARG A 89 -6.39 3.30 7.23
C ARG A 89 -5.29 2.40 7.78
N LEU A 90 -5.48 1.93 9.01
CA LEU A 90 -4.55 1.05 9.70
C LEU A 90 -5.22 -0.29 9.94
N THR A 91 -4.53 -1.38 9.61
CA THR A 91 -4.89 -2.72 10.07
C THR A 91 -4.19 -2.98 11.39
N ILE A 92 -4.96 -3.16 12.44
CA ILE A 92 -4.48 -3.50 13.77
C ILE A 92 -4.81 -4.96 14.02
N ARG A 93 -3.81 -5.73 14.43
CA ARG A 93 -3.95 -7.15 14.78
C ARG A 93 -3.49 -7.36 16.20
N VAL A 94 -4.33 -8.00 17.00
CA VAL A 94 -4.02 -8.38 18.38
C VAL A 94 -4.06 -9.89 18.47
N ALA A 95 -2.92 -10.51 18.79
CA ALA A 95 -2.82 -11.96 18.85
C ALA A 95 -3.74 -12.54 19.92
N GLY A 96 -4.61 -13.49 19.52
CA GLY A 96 -5.57 -14.13 20.41
C GLY A 96 -6.90 -13.39 20.53
N GLU A 97 -7.04 -12.18 20.00
CA GLU A 97 -8.25 -11.35 20.13
C GLU A 97 -8.79 -10.99 18.73
N ALA A 98 -9.75 -11.77 18.24
CA ALA A 98 -10.37 -11.54 16.93
C ALA A 98 -11.17 -10.22 16.90
N ASP A 99 -11.83 -9.87 17.98
CA ASP A 99 -12.66 -8.68 18.10
C ASP A 99 -11.86 -7.36 18.01
N LEU A 100 -10.56 -7.41 18.30
CA LEU A 100 -9.64 -6.27 18.20
C LEU A 100 -8.89 -6.25 16.87
N THR A 101 -8.96 -7.32 16.07
CA THR A 101 -8.25 -7.44 14.81
C THR A 101 -9.14 -6.96 13.67
N ALA A 102 -8.94 -5.71 13.26
CA ALA A 102 -9.74 -5.07 12.21
C ALA A 102 -8.99 -3.93 11.52
N ASP A 103 -9.62 -3.38 10.49
CA ASP A 103 -9.19 -2.15 9.83
C ASP A 103 -9.83 -0.94 10.51
N TYR A 104 -8.99 0.01 10.91
CA TYR A 104 -9.40 1.23 11.58
C TYR A 104 -9.08 2.45 10.71
N LEU A 105 -10.07 3.31 10.52
CA LEU A 105 -9.90 4.59 9.85
C LEU A 105 -9.56 5.66 10.88
N VAL A 106 -8.51 6.43 10.61
CA VAL A 106 -8.16 7.59 11.43
C VAL A 106 -9.12 8.73 11.12
N ASP A 107 -9.82 9.20 12.14
CA ASP A 107 -10.80 10.29 12.01
C ASP A 107 -10.15 11.65 11.70
N GLY A 108 -10.98 12.67 11.44
CA GLY A 108 -10.52 14.03 11.15
C GLY A 108 -9.75 14.70 12.31
N SER A 109 -9.92 14.20 13.53
CA SER A 109 -9.22 14.65 14.75
C SER A 109 -7.94 13.87 15.03
N GLY A 110 -7.62 12.89 14.19
CA GLY A 110 -6.44 12.05 14.36
C GLY A 110 -6.59 10.92 15.36
N ASN A 111 -7.80 10.48 15.61
CA ASN A 111 -8.11 9.41 16.56
C ASN A 111 -8.56 8.14 15.84
N ILE A 112 -8.41 7.01 16.54
CA ILE A 112 -9.09 5.73 16.21
C ILE A 112 -9.90 5.28 17.40
N SER A 113 -10.98 4.52 17.15
CA SER A 113 -11.81 3.94 18.20
C SER A 113 -11.66 2.43 18.18
N LEU A 114 -11.17 1.85 19.27
CA LEU A 114 -11.02 0.41 19.44
C LEU A 114 -11.95 -0.08 20.57
N PRO A 115 -12.44 -1.31 20.47
CA PRO A 115 -13.10 -1.97 21.60
C PRO A 115 -12.20 -1.95 22.85
N TYR A 116 -12.80 -1.91 24.02
CA TYR A 116 -12.18 -1.88 25.34
C TYR A 116 -11.41 -0.59 25.70
N ILE A 117 -10.54 -0.08 24.80
CA ILE A 117 -9.71 1.10 25.09
C ILE A 117 -10.27 2.43 24.54
N GLN A 118 -11.46 2.35 23.93
CA GLN A 118 -12.21 3.49 23.40
C GLN A 118 -11.41 4.32 22.38
N THR A 119 -11.49 5.64 22.46
CA THR A 119 -10.83 6.55 21.53
C THR A 119 -9.37 6.79 21.91
N VAL A 120 -8.46 6.62 20.94
CA VAL A 120 -7.02 6.80 21.11
C VAL A 120 -6.51 7.77 20.06
N HIS A 121 -5.82 8.83 20.51
CA HIS A 121 -5.17 9.79 19.60
C HIS A 121 -3.86 9.22 19.07
N ILE A 122 -3.73 9.15 17.75
CA ILE A 122 -2.56 8.55 17.07
C ILE A 122 -1.95 9.43 15.98
N ALA A 123 -2.58 10.57 15.66
CA ALA A 123 -2.04 11.48 14.65
C ALA A 123 -0.64 11.98 15.02
N GLY A 124 0.25 12.00 14.03
CA GLY A 124 1.64 12.41 14.22
C GLY A 124 2.55 11.32 14.79
N MET A 125 2.01 10.15 15.15
CA MET A 125 2.79 9.00 15.64
C MET A 125 3.21 8.11 14.46
N THR A 126 4.32 7.41 14.62
CA THR A 126 4.72 6.34 13.70
C THR A 126 4.01 5.03 14.06
N THR A 127 3.91 4.08 13.12
CA THR A 127 3.26 2.78 13.37
C THR A 127 3.84 2.05 14.59
N PRO A 128 5.17 2.00 14.85
CA PRO A 128 5.70 1.41 16.07
C PRO A 128 5.31 2.16 17.36
N GLN A 129 5.12 3.49 17.28
CA GLN A 129 4.65 4.27 18.43
C GLN A 129 3.19 3.95 18.73
N VAL A 130 2.35 3.81 17.69
CA VAL A 130 0.95 3.40 17.82
C VAL A 130 0.85 1.99 18.43
N GLU A 131 1.68 1.03 17.97
CA GLU A 131 1.75 -0.31 18.58
C GLU A 131 2.02 -0.27 20.09
N LYS A 132 3.05 0.47 20.49
CA LYS A 132 3.41 0.64 21.90
C LYS A 132 2.28 1.28 22.71
N LEU A 133 1.64 2.30 22.14
CA LEU A 133 0.52 2.99 22.79
C LEU A 133 -0.67 2.06 23.02
N ILE A 134 -1.09 1.33 21.98
CA ILE A 134 -2.22 0.37 22.06
C ILE A 134 -1.88 -0.75 23.03
N THR A 135 -0.66 -1.31 22.93
CA THR A 135 -0.18 -2.37 23.85
C THR A 135 -0.26 -1.89 25.31
N SER A 136 0.21 -0.68 25.60
CA SER A 136 0.17 -0.14 26.96
C SER A 136 -1.27 0.07 27.47
N ARG A 137 -2.17 0.55 26.58
CA ARG A 137 -3.58 0.75 26.92
C ARG A 137 -4.31 -0.56 27.20
N LEU A 138 -4.08 -1.59 26.35
CA LEU A 138 -4.68 -2.93 26.53
C LEU A 138 -4.15 -3.64 27.78
N ARG A 139 -2.86 -3.44 28.13
CA ARG A 139 -2.26 -4.00 29.36
C ARG A 139 -2.88 -3.43 30.61
N ASN A 140 -3.39 -2.21 30.58
CA ASN A 140 -4.03 -1.54 31.71
C ASN A 140 -5.47 -2.01 31.93
N GLY A 141 -5.63 -3.29 32.35
CA GLY A 141 -6.89 -3.81 32.86
C GLY A 141 -7.68 -4.71 31.89
N TYR A 142 -7.18 -4.91 30.66
CA TYR A 142 -7.91 -5.75 29.68
C TYR A 142 -7.16 -7.04 29.32
N LEU A 143 -5.86 -6.95 28.97
CA LEU A 143 -5.06 -8.11 28.56
C LEU A 143 -3.74 -8.16 29.34
N ARG A 144 -3.29 -9.36 29.71
CA ARG A 144 -2.05 -9.55 30.49
C ARG A 144 -0.77 -9.31 29.66
N ASP A 145 -0.74 -9.82 28.44
CA ASP A 145 0.42 -9.68 27.52
C ASP A 145 -0.05 -9.50 26.07
N PRO A 146 -0.65 -8.33 25.72
CA PRO A 146 -1.16 -8.11 24.39
C PRO A 146 0.00 -7.99 23.39
N LYS A 147 -0.04 -8.81 22.32
CA LYS A 147 0.86 -8.71 21.18
C LYS A 147 0.12 -8.00 20.05
N VAL A 148 0.46 -6.73 19.86
CA VAL A 148 -0.19 -5.84 18.89
C VAL A 148 0.74 -5.63 17.70
N SER A 149 0.18 -5.72 16.50
CA SER A 149 0.85 -5.33 15.25
C SER A 149 0.00 -4.30 14.53
N VAL A 150 0.61 -3.22 14.07
CA VAL A 150 -0.05 -2.14 13.35
C VAL A 150 0.58 -1.94 11.99
N GLN A 151 -0.23 -2.03 10.94
CA GLN A 151 0.20 -1.82 9.56
C GLN A 151 -0.66 -0.72 8.91
N ALA A 152 -0.03 0.19 8.17
CA ALA A 152 -0.76 1.13 7.32
C ALA A 152 -1.17 0.42 6.03
N THR A 153 -2.48 0.25 5.83
CA THR A 153 -3.05 -0.47 4.68
C THR A 153 -3.38 0.48 3.53
N ALA A 154 -3.95 1.64 3.84
CA ALA A 154 -4.20 2.68 2.86
C ALA A 154 -3.82 4.03 3.43
N LEU A 155 -3.01 4.75 2.69
CA LEU A 155 -2.58 6.10 3.03
C LEU A 155 -3.44 7.12 2.31
N ARG A 156 -3.59 8.30 2.90
CA ARG A 156 -4.32 9.40 2.27
C ARG A 156 -3.74 9.72 0.89
N PRO A 157 -4.59 10.09 -0.07
CA PRO A 157 -4.16 10.42 -1.42
C PRO A 157 -3.31 11.70 -1.43
N PHE A 158 -2.53 11.87 -2.50
CA PHE A 158 -1.92 13.14 -2.86
C PHE A 158 -2.68 13.80 -4.02
N PHE A 159 -2.44 15.07 -4.24
CA PHE A 159 -3.13 15.84 -5.27
C PHE A 159 -2.14 16.44 -6.25
N ILE A 160 -2.50 16.45 -7.53
CA ILE A 160 -1.70 17.10 -8.58
C ILE A 160 -2.57 18.13 -9.28
N LEU A 161 -2.04 19.33 -9.41
CA LEU A 161 -2.71 20.48 -10.02
C LEU A 161 -1.76 21.19 -11.00
N GLY A 162 -2.31 21.99 -11.90
CA GLY A 162 -1.57 22.81 -12.86
C GLY A 162 -1.32 22.10 -14.19
N GLU A 163 -0.14 22.29 -14.78
CA GLU A 163 0.20 21.88 -16.13
C GLU A 163 0.58 20.40 -16.25
N VAL A 164 -0.40 19.52 -16.01
CA VAL A 164 -0.36 18.07 -16.21
C VAL A 164 -1.53 17.62 -17.08
N THR A 165 -1.42 16.45 -17.68
CA THR A 165 -2.48 15.90 -18.54
C THR A 165 -3.77 15.67 -17.75
N THR A 166 -3.68 15.09 -16.54
CA THR A 166 -4.82 14.84 -15.68
C THR A 166 -4.56 15.38 -14.29
N SER A 167 -5.23 16.49 -13.94
CA SER A 167 -5.24 17.01 -12.56
C SER A 167 -6.22 16.25 -11.70
N GLY A 168 -5.90 16.03 -10.43
CA GLY A 168 -6.80 15.33 -9.54
C GLY A 168 -6.16 14.72 -8.30
N SER A 169 -6.88 13.79 -7.69
CA SER A 169 -6.47 13.02 -6.52
C SER A 169 -5.96 11.65 -6.94
N PHE A 170 -4.81 11.26 -6.44
CA PHE A 170 -4.14 10.00 -6.78
C PHE A 170 -3.80 9.20 -5.52
N ALA A 171 -3.92 7.87 -5.60
CA ALA A 171 -3.54 6.99 -4.51
C ALA A 171 -2.04 7.05 -4.26
N TYR A 172 -1.66 7.25 -3.00
CA TYR A 172 -0.24 7.31 -2.63
C TYR A 172 0.39 5.92 -2.64
N GLN A 173 1.60 5.84 -3.18
CA GLN A 173 2.47 4.67 -3.12
C GLN A 173 3.77 5.01 -2.40
N SER A 174 4.26 4.12 -1.56
CA SER A 174 5.47 4.34 -0.79
C SER A 174 6.69 4.55 -1.70
N GLY A 175 7.49 5.58 -1.39
CA GLY A 175 8.70 5.89 -2.15
C GLY A 175 8.49 6.63 -3.48
N ILE A 176 7.26 7.05 -3.79
CA ILE A 176 6.95 7.76 -5.02
C ILE A 176 7.60 9.16 -5.03
N THR A 177 8.18 9.54 -6.16
CA THR A 177 8.73 10.88 -6.41
C THR A 177 7.73 11.74 -7.19
N VAL A 178 7.99 13.05 -7.23
CA VAL A 178 7.20 13.99 -8.04
C VAL A 178 7.16 13.56 -9.51
N GLN A 179 8.28 13.12 -10.07
CA GLN A 179 8.35 12.67 -11.46
C GLN A 179 7.44 11.46 -11.70
N ASN A 180 7.45 10.48 -10.81
CA ASN A 180 6.58 9.31 -10.93
C ASN A 180 5.11 9.69 -10.76
N ALA A 181 4.80 10.61 -9.85
CA ALA A 181 3.46 11.11 -9.65
C ALA A 181 2.90 11.81 -10.90
N ILE A 182 3.72 12.64 -11.56
CA ILE A 182 3.35 13.29 -12.81
C ILE A 182 3.14 12.27 -13.93
N ALA A 183 3.97 11.22 -13.99
CA ALA A 183 3.79 10.14 -14.96
C ALA A 183 2.45 9.41 -14.76
N ILE A 184 2.03 9.16 -13.51
CA ILE A 184 0.72 8.60 -13.18
C ILE A 184 -0.42 9.54 -13.60
N ALA A 185 -0.21 10.86 -13.54
CA ALA A 185 -1.15 11.87 -13.99
C ALA A 185 -1.21 12.01 -15.53
N GLY A 186 -0.56 11.10 -16.28
CA GLY A 186 -0.52 11.13 -17.75
C GLY A 186 0.57 12.02 -18.34
N GLY A 187 1.50 12.49 -17.51
CA GLY A 187 2.64 13.31 -17.93
C GLY A 187 2.37 14.81 -17.86
N TYR A 188 3.36 15.56 -18.29
CA TYR A 188 3.33 17.03 -18.38
C TYR A 188 2.45 17.51 -19.54
N SER A 189 1.81 18.67 -19.38
CA SER A 189 1.24 19.38 -20.52
C SER A 189 2.34 20.00 -21.39
N ALA A 190 1.98 20.44 -22.58
CA ALA A 190 2.93 21.09 -23.51
C ALA A 190 3.55 22.39 -22.95
N ARG A 191 2.92 23.00 -21.95
CA ARG A 191 3.29 24.28 -21.35
C ARG A 191 3.96 24.14 -19.97
N ALA A 192 4.17 22.91 -19.48
CA ALA A 192 4.67 22.63 -18.16
C ALA A 192 6.14 23.02 -17.97
N ASP A 193 6.47 23.54 -16.78
CA ASP A 193 7.85 23.57 -16.25
C ASP A 193 8.24 22.15 -15.78
N GLN A 194 9.21 21.54 -16.47
CA GLN A 194 9.65 20.17 -16.19
C GLN A 194 10.79 20.08 -15.17
N GLY A 195 11.32 21.22 -14.72
CA GLY A 195 12.45 21.26 -13.81
C GLY A 195 12.07 21.28 -12.34
N THR A 196 11.04 22.05 -12.01
CA THR A 196 10.64 22.30 -10.62
C THR A 196 9.13 22.36 -10.45
N VAL A 197 8.68 21.94 -9.27
CA VAL A 197 7.26 22.01 -8.85
C VAL A 197 7.14 22.69 -7.49
N LEU A 198 5.94 23.12 -7.15
CA LEU A 198 5.59 23.56 -5.82
C LEU A 198 4.93 22.42 -5.08
N ILE A 199 5.46 22.03 -3.92
CA ILE A 199 4.80 21.08 -3.03
C ILE A 199 4.27 21.86 -1.84
N THR A 200 2.96 21.72 -1.61
CA THR A 200 2.29 22.23 -0.42
C THR A 200 2.04 21.08 0.53
N ARG A 201 2.62 21.14 1.71
CA ARG A 201 2.55 20.11 2.74
C ARG A 201 1.95 20.66 4.01
N LYS A 202 1.01 19.92 4.59
CA LYS A 202 0.42 20.25 5.88
C LYS A 202 1.21 19.56 7.00
N ASN A 203 1.86 20.34 7.83
CA ASN A 203 2.56 19.91 9.03
C ASN A 203 1.79 20.31 10.30
N VAL A 204 2.27 19.86 11.46
CA VAL A 204 1.71 20.26 12.76
C VAL A 204 1.79 21.78 12.98
N ALA A 205 2.84 22.41 12.43
CA ALA A 205 3.05 23.87 12.54
C ALA A 205 2.21 24.69 11.55
N GLY A 206 1.58 24.06 10.56
CA GLY A 206 0.78 24.76 9.55
C GLY A 206 0.95 24.16 8.14
N THR A 207 0.59 24.94 7.14
CA THR A 207 0.73 24.57 5.73
C THR A 207 1.93 25.34 5.15
N GLU A 208 2.87 24.60 4.60
CA GLU A 208 4.08 25.14 3.99
C GLU A 208 4.14 24.78 2.50
N THR A 209 4.60 25.73 1.69
CA THR A 209 4.79 25.52 0.26
C THR A 209 6.27 25.71 -0.10
N HIS A 210 6.87 24.69 -0.70
CA HIS A 210 8.26 24.69 -1.09
C HIS A 210 8.40 24.45 -2.59
N ARG A 211 9.35 25.12 -3.22
CA ARG A 211 9.78 24.84 -4.59
C ARG A 211 10.82 23.73 -4.54
N VAL A 212 10.57 22.62 -5.20
CA VAL A 212 11.41 21.43 -5.16
C VAL A 212 11.68 20.88 -6.56
N PRO A 213 12.80 20.18 -6.77
CA PRO A 213 13.07 19.46 -8.00
C PRO A 213 12.14 18.25 -8.14
N VAL A 214 11.94 17.79 -9.37
CA VAL A 214 11.04 16.66 -9.70
C VAL A 214 11.51 15.31 -9.14
N THR A 215 12.77 15.21 -8.70
CA THR A 215 13.32 14.04 -8.03
C THR A 215 12.92 13.92 -6.55
N THR A 216 12.29 14.96 -6.00
CA THR A 216 11.88 14.99 -4.59
C THR A 216 10.82 13.93 -4.30
N GLN A 217 10.97 13.25 -3.18
CA GLN A 217 9.97 12.31 -2.69
C GLN A 217 8.75 13.06 -2.13
N ILE A 218 7.57 12.60 -2.51
CA ILE A 218 6.30 13.12 -1.98
C ILE A 218 5.83 12.30 -0.78
N TYR A 219 4.94 12.90 0.00
CA TYR A 219 4.33 12.27 1.17
C TYR A 219 2.80 12.22 1.03
N PRO A 220 2.12 11.33 1.76
CA PRO A 220 0.66 11.27 1.76
C PRO A 220 0.03 12.60 2.17
N GLY A 221 -0.91 13.08 1.37
CA GLY A 221 -1.58 14.36 1.59
C GLY A 221 -0.86 15.58 1.01
N ASP A 222 0.26 15.41 0.31
CA ASP A 222 0.93 16.51 -0.39
C ASP A 222 0.07 17.00 -1.56
N ILE A 223 0.14 18.30 -1.83
CA ILE A 223 -0.44 18.93 -3.02
C ILE A 223 0.73 19.37 -3.91
N ILE A 224 0.80 18.82 -5.11
CA ILE A 224 1.83 19.12 -6.11
C ILE A 224 1.23 20.08 -7.11
N TYR A 225 1.85 21.23 -7.29
CA TYR A 225 1.46 22.20 -8.30
C TYR A 225 2.54 22.30 -9.36
N VAL A 226 2.22 21.88 -10.60
CA VAL A 226 3.09 21.98 -11.77
C VAL A 226 2.82 23.32 -12.43
N ARG A 227 3.87 24.14 -12.48
CA ARG A 227 3.77 25.50 -13.02
C ARG A 227 3.84 25.49 -14.53
N GLU A 228 3.31 26.55 -15.12
CA GLU A 228 3.54 26.90 -16.51
C GLU A 228 4.99 27.38 -16.69
N ARG A 229 5.60 26.98 -17.79
CA ARG A 229 6.92 27.46 -18.21
C ARG A 229 6.78 28.87 -18.79
N TRP A 230 7.49 29.81 -18.21
CA TRP A 230 7.66 31.13 -18.80
C TRP A 230 8.81 31.09 -19.82
N PHE A 231 8.61 31.72 -20.97
CA PHE A 231 9.61 31.82 -22.02
C PHE A 231 10.62 32.89 -21.70
#